data_41e78f99af003d0f131de1cfa87b1b1f
#
_entry.id   41e78f99af003d0f131de1cfa87b1b1f
#
_cell.length_a   1.000
_cell.length_b   1.000
_cell.length_c   1.000
_cell.angle_alpha   90.00
_cell.angle_beta   90.00
_cell.angle_gamma   90.00
#
_symmetry.space_group_name_H-M   'P 1'
#
loop_
_entity.id
_entity.type
_entity.pdbx_description
1 polymer ?
#
loop_
_entity_poly.entity_id
_entity_poly.type
_entity_poly.pdbx_seq_one_letter_code
_entity_poly.pdbx_strand_id
1 'polypeptide(L)'
;LQEGSVWEAAMAASNYRLDNLCAIIDRNRLQIDGSTENVMALEPLDEKWTSFGWNVVEIDGHDHNDIVDAFDVARATKGQPTLILANTIMGKGVKSIENDNKWHGKVPTKEQLIDFLKELEK
;
A
#
# COMPACT_ATOMS: atom_id res chain seq x y z
N LEU A 1 2.56 -3.45 -8.63
CA LEU A 1 4.03 -3.53 -8.51
C LEU A 1 4.69 -4.58 -9.42
N GLN A 2 3.92 -5.39 -10.14
CA GLN A 2 4.44 -6.41 -11.05
C GLN A 2 4.85 -5.86 -12.43
N GLU A 3 4.92 -4.55 -12.60
CA GLU A 3 5.37 -3.89 -13.82
C GLU A 3 6.82 -3.38 -13.66
N GLY A 4 7.66 -3.61 -14.68
CA GLY A 4 9.07 -3.24 -14.66
C GLY A 4 9.33 -1.74 -14.50
N SER A 5 8.44 -0.90 -15.05
CA SER A 5 8.55 0.57 -14.97
C SER A 5 8.60 1.12 -13.54
N VAL A 6 7.91 0.46 -12.59
CA VAL A 6 7.96 0.84 -11.18
C VAL A 6 9.36 0.64 -10.60
N TRP A 7 10.00 -0.48 -10.90
CA TRP A 7 11.34 -0.81 -10.41
C TRP A 7 12.42 0.05 -11.05
N GLU A 8 12.27 0.36 -12.35
CA GLU A 8 13.13 1.32 -13.05
C GLU A 8 13.02 2.72 -12.44
N ALA A 9 11.81 3.17 -12.13
CA ALA A 9 11.58 4.44 -11.45
C ALA A 9 12.18 4.45 -10.04
N ALA A 10 12.08 3.34 -9.30
CA ALA A 10 12.68 3.21 -7.97
C ALA A 10 14.21 3.38 -8.01
N MET A 11 14.88 2.71 -8.95
CA MET A 11 16.33 2.87 -9.15
C MET A 11 16.69 4.30 -9.53
N ALA A 12 15.95 4.91 -10.44
CA ALA A 12 16.21 6.27 -10.91
C ALA A 12 16.06 7.29 -9.78
N ALA A 13 14.99 7.19 -8.97
CA ALA A 13 14.72 8.09 -7.86
C ALA A 13 15.86 8.09 -6.83
N SER A 14 16.36 6.92 -6.48
CA SER A 14 17.50 6.77 -5.59
C SER A 14 18.79 7.32 -6.20
N ASN A 15 19.07 6.99 -7.47
CA ASN A 15 20.26 7.48 -8.19
C ASN A 15 20.31 9.01 -8.22
N TYR A 16 19.16 9.66 -8.43
CA TYR A 16 19.05 11.13 -8.43
C TYR A 16 18.86 11.73 -7.03
N ARG A 17 18.84 10.91 -5.98
CA ARG A 17 18.68 11.34 -4.58
C ARG A 17 17.46 12.24 -4.37
N LEU A 18 16.32 11.82 -4.90
CA LEU A 18 15.08 12.59 -4.83
C LEU A 18 14.50 12.54 -3.41
N ASP A 19 15.09 13.26 -2.48
CA ASP A 19 14.71 13.27 -1.06
C ASP A 19 13.41 14.03 -0.76
N ASN A 20 12.83 14.63 -1.77
CA ASN A 20 11.48 15.22 -1.74
C ASN A 20 10.41 14.28 -2.34
N LEU A 21 10.80 13.07 -2.76
CA LEU A 21 9.87 12.06 -3.27
C LEU A 21 9.48 11.12 -2.14
N CYS A 22 8.17 11.01 -1.89
CA CYS A 22 7.57 10.00 -1.03
C CYS A 22 6.64 9.12 -1.86
N ALA A 23 6.95 7.84 -1.95
CA ALA A 23 6.08 6.84 -2.54
C ALA A 23 5.29 6.12 -1.45
N ILE A 24 4.08 5.66 -1.78
CA ILE A 24 3.23 4.89 -0.87
C ILE A 24 2.83 3.60 -1.58
N ILE A 25 3.04 2.48 -0.93
CA ILE A 25 2.50 1.19 -1.35
C ILE A 25 1.34 0.84 -0.44
N ASP A 26 0.13 0.76 -1.01
CA ASP A 26 -1.03 0.12 -0.36
C ASP A 26 -0.81 -1.40 -0.41
N ARG A 27 -0.30 -1.95 0.70
CA ARG A 27 0.05 -3.36 0.81
C ARG A 27 -1.13 -4.17 1.35
N ASN A 28 -2.18 -4.29 0.56
CA ASN A 28 -3.37 -5.09 0.89
C ASN A 28 -3.23 -6.59 0.55
N ARG A 29 -2.10 -7.00 -0.03
CA ARG A 29 -1.74 -8.39 -0.37
C ARG A 29 -2.64 -9.07 -1.41
N LEU A 30 -3.50 -8.30 -2.07
CA LEU A 30 -4.42 -8.79 -3.09
C LEU A 30 -4.16 -8.13 -4.44
N GLN A 31 -4.61 -8.79 -5.45
CA GLN A 31 -4.77 -8.29 -6.82
C GLN A 31 -6.02 -8.94 -7.45
N ILE A 32 -6.34 -8.57 -8.70
CA ILE A 32 -7.55 -9.01 -9.40
C ILE A 32 -7.78 -10.52 -9.30
N ASP A 33 -6.73 -11.34 -9.50
CA ASP A 33 -6.83 -12.80 -9.61
C ASP A 33 -6.62 -13.55 -8.27
N GLY A 34 -6.32 -12.85 -7.18
CA GLY A 34 -6.10 -13.48 -5.88
C GLY A 34 -5.04 -12.81 -5.03
N SER A 35 -4.41 -13.58 -4.13
CA SER A 35 -3.30 -13.04 -3.35
C SER A 35 -2.08 -12.78 -4.23
N THR A 36 -1.35 -11.70 -3.94
CA THR A 36 -0.13 -11.36 -4.69
C THR A 36 0.87 -12.49 -4.69
N GLU A 37 1.05 -13.17 -3.55
CA GLU A 37 2.05 -14.22 -3.40
C GLU A 37 1.72 -15.50 -4.18
N ASN A 38 0.44 -15.73 -4.51
CA ASN A 38 0.04 -16.86 -5.33
C ASN A 38 0.09 -16.55 -6.83
N VAL A 39 -0.10 -15.29 -7.24
CA VAL A 39 -0.15 -14.90 -8.65
C VAL A 39 1.23 -14.47 -9.15
N MET A 40 1.85 -13.50 -8.47
CA MET A 40 3.22 -13.03 -8.75
C MET A 40 3.78 -12.45 -7.46
N ALA A 41 4.60 -13.23 -6.75
CA ALA A 41 5.12 -12.90 -5.44
C ALA A 41 5.91 -11.57 -5.43
N LEU A 42 5.66 -10.75 -4.43
CA LEU A 42 6.29 -9.44 -4.27
C LEU A 42 7.24 -9.39 -3.08
N GLU A 43 7.07 -10.28 -2.11
CA GLU A 43 7.90 -10.25 -0.90
C GLU A 43 9.35 -10.73 -1.15
N PRO A 44 10.32 -10.29 -0.35
CA PRO A 44 10.21 -9.22 0.65
C PRO A 44 10.27 -7.83 0.01
N LEU A 45 9.23 -7.02 0.19
CA LEU A 45 9.15 -5.68 -0.42
C LEU A 45 10.07 -4.65 0.25
N ASP A 46 10.12 -4.65 1.57
CA ASP A 46 10.95 -3.77 2.37
C ASP A 46 12.45 -3.91 2.01
N GLU A 47 12.93 -5.15 1.91
CA GLU A 47 14.32 -5.44 1.53
C GLU A 47 14.61 -5.02 0.09
N LYS A 48 13.68 -5.24 -0.84
CA LYS A 48 13.84 -4.84 -2.25
C LYS A 48 13.99 -3.32 -2.39
N TRP A 49 13.12 -2.55 -1.77
CA TRP A 49 13.16 -1.10 -1.83
C TRP A 49 14.37 -0.52 -1.08
N THR A 50 14.70 -1.10 0.08
CA THR A 50 15.93 -0.74 0.81
C THR A 50 17.18 -1.00 -0.04
N SER A 51 17.22 -2.12 -0.77
CA SER A 51 18.33 -2.45 -1.67
C SER A 51 18.47 -1.48 -2.83
N PHE A 52 17.39 -0.85 -3.27
CA PHE A 52 17.43 0.25 -4.24
C PHE A 52 17.87 1.60 -3.63
N GLY A 53 18.11 1.68 -2.32
CA GLY A 53 18.56 2.89 -1.64
C GLY A 53 17.44 3.83 -1.19
N TRP A 54 16.25 3.27 -0.93
CA TRP A 54 15.14 4.00 -0.35
C TRP A 54 15.14 3.90 1.17
N ASN A 55 14.71 4.96 1.85
CA ASN A 55 14.27 4.89 3.25
C ASN A 55 12.89 4.25 3.29
N VAL A 56 12.75 3.08 3.93
CA VAL A 56 11.47 2.35 4.01
C VAL A 56 10.87 2.51 5.40
N VAL A 57 9.61 2.93 5.46
CA VAL A 57 8.82 3.07 6.68
C VAL A 57 7.60 2.18 6.55
N GLU A 58 7.54 1.11 7.34
CA GLU A 58 6.41 0.20 7.38
C GLU A 58 5.42 0.62 8.47
N ILE A 59 4.12 0.66 8.12
CA ILE A 59 3.06 1.16 9.01
C ILE A 59 1.80 0.29 8.95
N ASP A 60 0.94 0.41 9.95
CA ASP A 60 -0.48 0.08 9.82
C ASP A 60 -1.17 1.18 8.99
N GLY A 61 -1.56 0.86 7.76
CA GLY A 61 -2.23 1.80 6.85
C GLY A 61 -3.65 2.18 7.28
N HIS A 62 -4.15 1.65 8.40
CA HIS A 62 -5.43 2.03 9.01
C HIS A 62 -5.27 2.84 10.31
N ASP A 63 -4.04 3.02 10.81
CA ASP A 63 -3.76 3.90 11.95
C ASP A 63 -3.38 5.30 11.45
N HIS A 64 -4.19 6.31 11.81
CA HIS A 64 -3.96 7.69 11.39
C HIS A 64 -2.68 8.30 12.01
N ASN A 65 -2.29 7.88 13.22
CA ASN A 65 -1.07 8.36 13.85
C ASN A 65 0.16 7.81 13.12
N ASP A 66 0.17 6.51 12.81
CA ASP A 66 1.23 5.88 12.03
C ASP A 66 1.41 6.58 10.67
N ILE A 67 0.29 6.91 10.01
CA ILE A 67 0.31 7.63 8.71
C ILE A 67 0.94 9.02 8.86
N VAL A 68 0.53 9.78 9.87
CA VAL A 68 1.09 11.14 10.11
C VAL A 68 2.57 11.06 10.43
N ASP A 69 2.97 10.17 11.33
CA ASP A 69 4.35 9.98 11.74
C ASP A 69 5.24 9.56 10.56
N ALA A 70 4.74 8.67 9.69
CA ALA A 70 5.46 8.25 8.48
C ALA A 70 5.71 9.42 7.51
N PHE A 71 4.75 10.34 7.35
CA PHE A 71 4.96 11.55 6.55
C PHE A 71 5.96 12.50 7.18
N ASP A 72 6.01 12.60 8.51
CA ASP A 72 7.00 13.41 9.20
C ASP A 72 8.41 12.82 9.04
N VAL A 73 8.55 11.51 9.12
CA VAL A 73 9.80 10.79 8.78
C VAL A 73 10.21 11.08 7.32
N ALA A 74 9.28 11.00 6.38
CA ALA A 74 9.55 11.27 4.96
C ALA A 74 10.06 12.71 4.74
N ARG A 75 9.45 13.72 5.41
CA ARG A 75 9.89 15.12 5.32
C ARG A 75 11.28 15.35 5.92
N ALA A 76 11.61 14.60 6.98
CA ALA A 76 12.90 14.71 7.67
C ALA A 76 14.04 13.98 6.94
N THR A 77 13.73 12.96 6.16
CA THR A 77 14.71 12.15 5.41
C THR A 77 15.37 12.99 4.33
N LYS A 78 16.72 12.94 4.26
CA LYS A 78 17.51 13.69 3.28
C LYS A 78 18.47 12.78 2.51
N GLY A 79 18.71 13.14 1.25
CA GLY A 79 19.65 12.47 0.37
C GLY A 79 19.14 11.15 -0.24
N GLN A 80 17.94 10.72 0.08
CA GLN A 80 17.31 9.52 -0.46
C GLN A 80 15.77 9.65 -0.45
N PRO A 81 15.06 9.03 -1.41
CA PRO A 81 13.61 8.99 -1.41
C PRO A 81 13.06 8.11 -0.27
N THR A 82 11.80 8.34 0.13
CA THR A 82 11.13 7.55 1.17
C THR A 82 9.98 6.75 0.58
N LEU A 83 9.90 5.49 0.98
CA LEU A 83 8.76 4.62 0.75
C LEU A 83 7.98 4.45 2.06
N ILE A 84 6.68 4.69 2.03
CA ILE A 84 5.75 4.25 3.06
C ILE A 84 5.11 2.94 2.60
N LEU A 85 5.40 1.86 3.31
CA LEU A 85 4.81 0.54 3.07
C LEU A 85 3.63 0.38 4.04
N ALA A 86 2.43 0.72 3.55
CA ALA A 86 1.22 0.74 4.36
C ALA A 86 0.52 -0.62 4.29
N ASN A 87 0.58 -1.39 5.37
CA ASN A 87 -0.18 -2.63 5.49
C ASN A 87 -1.66 -2.29 5.66
N THR A 88 -2.49 -2.80 4.75
CA THR A 88 -3.92 -2.51 4.72
C THR A 88 -4.75 -3.77 4.57
N ILE A 89 -6.04 -3.63 4.81
CA ILE A 89 -7.06 -4.64 4.54
C ILE A 89 -7.99 -4.09 3.47
N MET A 90 -8.04 -4.74 2.31
CA MET A 90 -8.99 -4.38 1.26
C MET A 90 -10.42 -4.48 1.81
N GLY A 91 -11.25 -3.45 1.62
CA GLY A 91 -12.63 -3.42 2.11
C GLY A 91 -12.77 -3.21 3.61
N LYS A 92 -11.74 -2.71 4.30
CA LYS A 92 -11.73 -2.46 5.76
C LYS A 92 -12.97 -1.73 6.24
N GLY A 93 -13.57 -2.28 7.31
CA GLY A 93 -14.78 -1.75 7.94
C GLY A 93 -16.06 -2.47 7.50
N VAL A 94 -16.05 -3.15 6.36
CA VAL A 94 -17.18 -3.96 5.89
C VAL A 94 -16.75 -5.43 5.88
N LYS A 95 -16.98 -6.11 6.98
CA LYS A 95 -16.47 -7.49 7.23
C LYS A 95 -16.84 -8.49 6.14
N SER A 96 -18.00 -8.32 5.52
CA SER A 96 -18.48 -9.21 4.47
C SER A 96 -17.68 -9.14 3.17
N ILE A 97 -16.83 -8.10 3.00
CA ILE A 97 -15.99 -7.91 1.81
C ILE A 97 -14.49 -7.76 2.13
N GLU A 98 -14.13 -7.75 3.42
CA GLU A 98 -12.71 -7.67 3.81
C GLU A 98 -11.90 -8.82 3.19
N ASN A 99 -10.77 -8.46 2.59
CA ASN A 99 -9.84 -9.40 1.93
C ASN A 99 -10.46 -10.27 0.81
N ASP A 100 -11.57 -9.83 0.20
CA ASP A 100 -12.17 -10.51 -0.94
C ASP A 100 -11.84 -9.78 -2.25
N ASN A 101 -10.87 -10.32 -3.01
CA ASN A 101 -10.44 -9.77 -4.29
C ASN A 101 -11.56 -9.67 -5.34
N LYS A 102 -12.68 -10.40 -5.18
CA LYS A 102 -13.85 -10.32 -6.06
C LYS A 102 -14.54 -8.96 -6.02
N TRP A 103 -14.24 -8.14 -5.01
CA TRP A 103 -14.75 -6.77 -4.89
C TRP A 103 -13.88 -5.74 -5.60
N HIS A 104 -12.76 -6.13 -6.19
CA HIS A 104 -11.97 -5.23 -7.01
C HIS A 104 -12.78 -4.76 -8.22
N GLY A 105 -13.17 -3.48 -8.23
CA GLY A 105 -13.99 -2.88 -9.30
C GLY A 105 -15.48 -3.27 -9.29
N LYS A 106 -15.97 -3.94 -8.25
CA LYS A 106 -17.37 -4.31 -8.12
C LYS A 106 -18.16 -3.23 -7.38
N VAL A 107 -19.35 -2.92 -7.90
CA VAL A 107 -20.29 -2.00 -7.26
C VAL A 107 -21.33 -2.78 -6.46
N PRO A 108 -21.63 -2.43 -5.20
CA PRO A 108 -22.65 -3.10 -4.43
C PRO A 108 -24.06 -2.85 -5.00
N THR A 109 -24.96 -3.82 -4.83
CA THR A 109 -26.40 -3.60 -5.07
C THR A 109 -26.96 -2.65 -4.01
N LYS A 110 -28.20 -2.16 -4.23
CA LYS A 110 -28.87 -1.29 -3.25
C LYS A 110 -29.08 -1.98 -1.90
N GLU A 111 -29.40 -3.26 -1.91
CA GLU A 111 -29.57 -4.08 -0.71
C GLU A 111 -28.23 -4.25 0.02
N GLN A 112 -27.18 -4.61 -0.69
CA GLN A 112 -25.83 -4.73 -0.13
C GLN A 112 -25.33 -3.40 0.45
N LEU A 113 -25.61 -2.28 -0.22
CA LEU A 113 -25.22 -0.96 0.29
C LEU A 113 -25.84 -0.66 1.65
N ILE A 114 -27.13 -1.00 1.84
CA ILE A 114 -27.82 -0.81 3.14
C ILE A 114 -27.11 -1.61 4.24
N ASP A 115 -26.71 -2.84 3.94
CA ASP A 115 -26.05 -3.68 4.93
C ASP A 115 -24.60 -3.22 5.21
N PHE A 116 -23.87 -2.78 4.20
CA PHE A 116 -22.53 -2.22 4.36
C PHE A 116 -22.53 -0.94 5.21
N LEU A 117 -23.49 -0.06 4.99
CA LEU A 117 -23.64 1.15 5.81
C LEU A 117 -23.89 0.83 7.28
N LYS A 118 -24.69 -0.18 7.59
CA LYS A 118 -24.90 -0.65 8.98
C LYS A 118 -23.62 -1.21 9.63
N GLU A 119 -22.73 -1.82 8.83
CA GLU A 119 -21.44 -2.30 9.35
C GLU A 119 -20.51 -1.14 9.69
N LEU A 120 -20.54 -0.06 8.90
CA LEU A 120 -19.70 1.14 9.08
C LEU A 120 -20.15 2.06 10.22
N GLU A 121 -21.42 1.96 10.66
CA GLU A 121 -21.99 2.75 11.77
C GLU A 121 -21.63 2.22 13.17
N LYS A 122 -20.91 1.10 13.25
CA LYS A 122 -20.49 0.45 14.51
C LYS A 122 -19.10 0.90 14.94
#